data_331ab76880f86edf23c2279ddfa754d6
#
_entry.id   331ab76880f86edf23c2279ddfa754d6
#
_cell.length_a   1.000
_cell.length_b   1.000
_cell.length_c   1.000
_cell.angle_alpha   90.00
_cell.angle_beta   90.00
_cell.angle_gamma   90.00
#
_symmetry.space_group_name_H-M   'P 1'
#
loop_
_entity.id
_entity.type
_entity.pdbx_description
1 polymer ?
#
loop_
_entity_poly.entity_id
_entity_poly.type
_entity_poly.pdbx_seq_one_letter_code
_entity_poly.pdbx_strand_id
1 'polypeptide(L)'
;FGGQTGYYYSGHIGDYFGSGMPEELKLTEQTAQALVHRGKERFGIYCAICHGASGDGQGITGTYGVPGIANFHLANFKSDSYPDGRMFETITLGKGMMGGYGYNIPVEDRWAIIAYVRTLQVAKDSQAKAQ
;
A
#
# COMPACT_ATOMS: atom_id res chain seq x y z
N PHE A 1 20.86 6.37 -13.43
CA PHE A 1 19.74 7.29 -13.59
C PHE A 1 18.45 6.55 -13.96
N GLY A 2 18.56 5.52 -14.74
CA GLY A 2 17.42 4.70 -15.08
C GLY A 2 16.67 4.16 -13.88
N GLY A 3 17.36 3.81 -12.80
CA GLY A 3 16.76 3.36 -11.58
C GLY A 3 15.89 4.41 -10.89
N GLN A 4 16.20 5.70 -11.05
CA GLN A 4 15.44 6.78 -10.45
C GLN A 4 14.10 7.00 -11.14
N THR A 5 13.95 6.56 -12.39
CA THR A 5 12.71 6.72 -13.16
C THR A 5 11.99 5.40 -13.40
N GLY A 6 12.56 4.29 -12.91
CA GLY A 6 11.98 2.97 -13.10
C GLY A 6 10.82 2.70 -12.15
N TYR A 7 10.21 1.54 -12.32
CA TYR A 7 9.05 1.11 -11.56
C TYR A 7 9.28 1.18 -10.04
N TYR A 8 10.44 0.77 -9.60
CA TYR A 8 10.80 0.78 -8.18
C TYR A 8 10.65 2.17 -7.55
N TYR A 9 10.96 3.21 -8.30
CA TYR A 9 10.95 4.59 -7.80
C TYR A 9 9.67 5.36 -8.13
N SER A 10 8.85 4.88 -9.06
CA SER A 10 7.70 5.65 -9.56
C SER A 10 6.37 4.91 -9.50
N GLY A 11 6.38 3.58 -9.51
CA GLY A 11 5.17 2.79 -9.67
C GLY A 11 4.67 2.71 -11.11
N HIS A 12 5.39 3.28 -12.08
CA HIS A 12 4.98 3.33 -13.48
C HIS A 12 5.85 2.45 -14.37
N ILE A 13 5.23 1.84 -15.36
CA ILE A 13 5.89 1.17 -16.49
C ILE A 13 5.41 1.91 -17.73
N GLY A 14 6.23 2.84 -18.24
CA GLY A 14 5.81 3.75 -19.30
C GLY A 14 4.66 4.61 -18.81
N ASP A 15 3.56 4.63 -19.55
CA ASP A 15 2.37 5.42 -19.22
C ASP A 15 1.39 4.69 -18.29
N TYR A 16 1.71 3.45 -17.89
CA TYR A 16 0.80 2.62 -17.11
C TYR A 16 1.31 2.43 -15.69
N PHE A 17 0.38 2.24 -14.76
CA PHE A 17 0.73 1.78 -13.42
C PHE A 17 1.08 0.30 -13.47
N GLY A 18 2.22 -0.07 -12.89
CA GLY A 18 2.62 -1.46 -12.84
C GLY A 18 1.90 -2.24 -11.75
N SER A 19 1.93 -3.56 -11.89
CA SER A 19 1.41 -4.50 -10.88
C SER A 19 2.54 -5.40 -10.41
N GLY A 20 2.45 -5.86 -9.17
CA GLY A 20 3.46 -6.72 -8.57
C GLY A 20 4.59 -5.94 -7.92
N MET A 21 5.42 -6.67 -7.20
CA MET A 21 6.57 -6.10 -6.51
C MET A 21 7.74 -5.91 -7.48
N PRO A 22 8.51 -4.81 -7.32
CA PRO A 22 9.66 -4.57 -8.20
C PRO A 22 10.74 -5.62 -8.07
N GLU A 23 11.43 -5.91 -9.17
CA GLU A 23 12.54 -6.86 -9.19
C GLU A 23 13.68 -6.46 -8.27
N GLU A 24 13.87 -5.18 -8.06
CA GLU A 24 14.93 -4.64 -7.21
C GLU A 24 14.85 -5.15 -5.78
N LEU A 25 13.66 -5.54 -5.33
CA LEU A 25 13.49 -6.12 -3.99
C LEU A 25 14.06 -7.53 -3.86
N LYS A 26 14.26 -8.22 -4.98
CA LYS A 26 14.87 -9.58 -5.03
C LYS A 26 14.18 -10.53 -4.05
N LEU A 27 12.86 -10.60 -4.11
CA LEU A 27 12.08 -11.37 -3.14
C LEU A 27 12.26 -12.88 -3.32
N THR A 28 12.48 -13.54 -2.20
CA THR A 28 12.36 -14.99 -2.03
C THR A 28 11.18 -15.23 -1.10
N GLU A 29 10.86 -16.50 -0.83
CA GLU A 29 9.80 -16.83 0.11
C GLU A 29 10.06 -16.21 1.49
N GLN A 30 11.29 -16.32 2.00
CA GLN A 30 11.64 -15.75 3.32
C GLN A 30 11.66 -14.22 3.31
N THR A 31 12.23 -13.62 2.27
CA THR A 31 12.32 -12.16 2.21
C THR A 31 10.98 -11.52 1.91
N ALA A 32 10.07 -12.23 1.23
CA ALA A 32 8.71 -11.73 1.05
C ALA A 32 7.97 -11.65 2.39
N GLN A 33 8.12 -12.65 3.25
CA GLN A 33 7.53 -12.62 4.59
C GLN A 33 8.11 -11.47 5.42
N ALA A 34 9.41 -11.26 5.35
CA ALA A 34 10.08 -10.15 6.04
C ALA A 34 9.58 -8.80 5.54
N LEU A 35 9.35 -8.69 4.22
CA LEU A 35 8.81 -7.45 3.62
C LEU A 35 7.42 -7.16 4.15
N VAL A 36 6.55 -8.16 4.21
CA VAL A 36 5.18 -7.99 4.74
C VAL A 36 5.22 -7.61 6.22
N HIS A 37 6.09 -8.22 7.01
CA HIS A 37 6.25 -7.88 8.41
C HIS A 37 6.71 -6.43 8.58
N ARG A 38 7.68 -6.00 7.78
CA ARG A 38 8.13 -4.62 7.75
C ARG A 38 6.98 -3.68 7.37
N GLY A 39 6.19 -4.07 6.39
CA GLY A 39 5.02 -3.31 5.94
C GLY A 39 3.99 -3.15 7.04
N LYS A 40 3.73 -4.19 7.82
CA LYS A 40 2.83 -4.11 8.97
C LYS A 40 3.29 -3.06 9.98
N GLU A 41 4.58 -3.07 10.29
CA GLU A 41 5.14 -2.11 11.23
C GLU A 41 5.00 -0.68 10.71
N ARG A 42 5.38 -0.45 9.45
CA ARG A 42 5.33 0.89 8.85
C ARG A 42 3.90 1.37 8.61
N PHE A 43 3.01 0.48 8.22
CA PHE A 43 1.58 0.79 8.10
C PHE A 43 1.03 1.25 9.46
N GLY A 44 1.38 0.55 10.53
CA GLY A 44 0.94 0.90 11.87
C GLY A 44 1.39 2.29 12.30
N ILE A 45 2.59 2.70 11.89
CA ILE A 45 3.15 4.00 12.26
C ILE A 45 2.52 5.13 11.44
N TYR A 46 2.36 4.95 10.12
CA TYR A 46 2.03 6.05 9.21
C TYR A 46 0.59 6.04 8.72
N CYS A 47 -0.06 4.90 8.66
CA CYS A 47 -1.31 4.74 7.92
C CYS A 47 -2.51 4.37 8.80
N ALA A 48 -2.31 3.57 9.85
CA ALA A 48 -3.40 3.00 10.63
C ALA A 48 -4.23 4.05 11.36
N ILE A 49 -3.64 5.20 11.66
CA ILE A 49 -4.37 6.27 12.37
C ILE A 49 -5.60 6.73 11.58
N CYS A 50 -5.53 6.71 10.25
CA CYS A 50 -6.66 7.03 9.38
C CYS A 50 -7.36 5.78 8.86
N HIS A 51 -6.59 4.83 8.36
CA HIS A 51 -7.13 3.67 7.63
C HIS A 51 -7.55 2.51 8.55
N GLY A 52 -7.22 2.58 9.85
CA GLY A 52 -7.46 1.49 10.78
C GLY A 52 -6.41 0.39 10.68
N ALA A 53 -6.22 -0.38 11.74
CA ALA A 53 -5.21 -1.43 11.77
C ALA A 53 -5.49 -2.54 10.76
N SER A 54 -6.76 -2.78 10.40
CA SER A 54 -7.16 -3.77 9.40
C SER A 54 -7.33 -3.19 8.01
N GLY A 55 -7.11 -1.89 7.82
CA GLY A 55 -7.23 -1.23 6.52
C GLY A 55 -8.67 -0.94 6.11
N ASP A 56 -9.61 -0.95 7.03
CA ASP A 56 -11.05 -0.79 6.75
C ASP A 56 -11.53 0.66 6.71
N GLY A 57 -10.62 1.61 6.87
CA GLY A 57 -10.96 3.04 6.87
C GLY A 57 -11.50 3.54 8.20
N GLN A 58 -11.47 2.74 9.24
CA GLN A 58 -12.04 3.04 10.56
C GLN A 58 -10.98 3.42 11.60
N GLY A 59 -9.96 4.15 11.16
CA GLY A 59 -8.96 4.69 12.07
C GLY A 59 -9.50 5.82 12.91
N ILE A 60 -8.74 6.20 13.94
CA ILE A 60 -9.18 7.21 14.91
C ILE A 60 -9.44 8.58 14.26
N THR A 61 -8.69 8.92 13.21
CA THR A 61 -8.85 10.21 12.51
C THR A 61 -10.25 10.34 11.90
N GLY A 62 -10.85 9.23 11.45
CA GLY A 62 -12.20 9.25 10.90
C GLY A 62 -13.25 9.68 11.92
N THR A 63 -13.03 9.42 13.20
CA THR A 63 -13.95 9.83 14.27
C THR A 63 -13.94 11.33 14.50
N TYR A 64 -12.93 12.04 13.98
CA TYR A 64 -12.81 13.48 14.07
C TYR A 64 -13.25 14.19 12.77
N GLY A 65 -13.92 13.46 11.87
CA GLY A 65 -14.58 14.08 10.73
C GLY A 65 -13.76 14.19 9.46
N VAL A 66 -12.62 13.49 9.36
CA VAL A 66 -11.85 13.46 8.11
C VAL A 66 -12.62 12.61 7.08
N PRO A 67 -13.04 13.18 5.95
CA PRO A 67 -13.86 12.46 4.97
C PRO A 67 -13.01 11.65 3.98
N GLY A 68 -13.62 10.66 3.35
CA GLY A 68 -13.04 9.98 2.20
C GLY A 68 -11.88 9.05 2.50
N ILE A 69 -11.73 8.60 3.74
CA ILE A 69 -10.67 7.65 4.09
C ILE A 69 -10.98 6.30 3.46
N ALA A 70 -10.00 5.76 2.71
CA ALA A 70 -10.19 4.52 1.96
C ALA A 70 -10.36 3.32 2.88
N ASN A 71 -11.36 2.51 2.57
CA ASN A 71 -11.45 1.14 3.06
C ASN A 71 -10.83 0.23 1.99
N PHE A 72 -9.66 -0.33 2.28
CA PHE A 72 -8.91 -1.11 1.30
C PHE A 72 -9.58 -2.42 0.91
N HIS A 73 -10.62 -2.83 1.63
CA HIS A 73 -11.35 -4.06 1.33
C HIS A 73 -12.44 -3.88 0.26
N LEU A 74 -12.70 -2.65 -0.15
CA LEU A 74 -13.63 -2.38 -1.25
C LEU A 74 -13.00 -2.75 -2.59
N ALA A 75 -13.85 -3.15 -3.54
CA ALA A 75 -13.40 -3.66 -4.83
C ALA A 75 -12.53 -2.66 -5.60
N ASN A 76 -12.80 -1.37 -5.47
CA ASN A 76 -12.06 -0.33 -6.20
C ASN A 76 -10.61 -0.16 -5.72
N PHE A 77 -10.23 -0.77 -4.60
CA PHE A 77 -8.85 -0.74 -4.09
C PHE A 77 -8.14 -2.08 -4.25
N LYS A 78 -8.80 -3.10 -4.81
CA LYS A 78 -8.15 -4.38 -5.11
C LYS A 78 -7.21 -4.23 -6.31
N SER A 79 -6.30 -5.18 -6.45
CA SER A 79 -5.22 -5.09 -7.44
C SER A 79 -5.70 -4.91 -8.88
N ASP A 80 -6.88 -5.42 -9.22
CA ASP A 80 -7.45 -5.28 -10.57
C ASP A 80 -7.83 -3.84 -10.89
N SER A 81 -8.31 -3.09 -9.91
CA SER A 81 -8.81 -1.73 -10.09
C SER A 81 -7.82 -0.67 -9.62
N TYR A 82 -6.93 -1.04 -8.72
CA TYR A 82 -5.94 -0.13 -8.14
C TYR A 82 -4.59 -0.84 -8.10
N PRO A 83 -3.85 -0.82 -9.21
CA PRO A 83 -2.58 -1.54 -9.30
C PRO A 83 -1.57 -1.12 -8.24
N ASP A 84 -0.63 -2.00 -7.93
CA ASP A 84 0.37 -1.74 -6.91
C ASP A 84 1.17 -0.46 -7.17
N GLY A 85 1.51 -0.20 -8.43
CA GLY A 85 2.22 1.02 -8.80
C GLY A 85 1.41 2.29 -8.57
N ARG A 86 0.08 2.23 -8.73
CA ARG A 86 -0.78 3.36 -8.42
C ARG A 86 -0.83 3.61 -6.91
N MET A 87 -0.86 2.55 -6.12
CA MET A 87 -0.81 2.66 -4.67
C MET A 87 0.52 3.27 -4.22
N PHE A 88 1.63 2.88 -4.87
CA PHE A 88 2.94 3.47 -4.62
C PHE A 88 2.94 4.98 -4.89
N GLU A 89 2.39 5.41 -6.02
CA GLU A 89 2.31 6.83 -6.34
C GLU A 89 1.46 7.58 -5.31
N THR A 90 0.34 7.01 -4.91
CA THR A 90 -0.54 7.61 -3.89
C THR A 90 0.20 7.80 -2.56
N ILE A 91 0.97 6.82 -2.13
CA ILE A 91 1.77 6.95 -0.89
C ILE A 91 2.81 8.05 -1.05
N THR A 92 3.45 8.10 -2.22
CA THR A 92 4.55 9.05 -2.48
C THR A 92 4.06 10.49 -2.56
N LEU A 93 3.02 10.74 -3.33
CA LEU A 93 2.58 12.08 -3.69
C LEU A 93 1.33 12.55 -2.94
N GLY A 94 0.58 11.62 -2.36
CA GLY A 94 -0.70 11.92 -1.74
C GLY A 94 -1.84 11.93 -2.74
N LYS A 95 -3.06 12.00 -2.23
CA LYS A 95 -4.27 12.08 -3.04
C LYS A 95 -5.40 12.66 -2.18
N GLY A 96 -6.05 13.70 -2.66
CA GLY A 96 -7.11 14.35 -1.92
C GLY A 96 -6.62 14.89 -0.58
N MET A 97 -7.27 14.49 0.51
CA MET A 97 -6.88 14.91 1.86
C MET A 97 -5.68 14.14 2.41
N MET A 98 -5.29 13.05 1.76
CA MET A 98 -4.12 12.28 2.15
C MET A 98 -2.85 12.99 1.71
N GLY A 99 -1.96 13.31 2.65
CA GLY A 99 -0.65 13.87 2.33
C GLY A 99 0.29 12.83 1.77
N GLY A 100 1.27 13.25 0.99
CA GLY A 100 2.30 12.36 0.48
C GLY A 100 3.36 12.07 1.53
N TYR A 101 3.91 10.86 1.48
CA TYR A 101 4.94 10.40 2.42
C TYR A 101 6.30 10.18 1.75
N GLY A 102 6.49 10.74 0.54
CA GLY A 102 7.73 10.53 -0.23
C GLY A 102 9.01 10.91 0.50
N TYR A 103 8.95 11.87 1.42
CA TYR A 103 10.12 12.29 2.19
C TYR A 103 10.25 11.55 3.54
N ASN A 104 9.18 10.92 4.00
CA ASN A 104 9.15 10.31 5.34
C ASN A 104 9.36 8.80 5.31
N ILE A 105 9.02 8.16 4.19
CA ILE A 105 9.04 6.70 4.07
C ILE A 105 10.02 6.32 2.96
N PRO A 106 11.11 5.59 3.28
CA PRO A 106 12.01 5.10 2.23
C PRO A 106 11.27 4.28 1.16
N VAL A 107 11.79 4.28 -0.05
CA VAL A 107 11.16 3.60 -1.20
C VAL A 107 10.83 2.15 -0.89
N GLU A 108 11.78 1.40 -0.33
CA GLU A 108 11.56 -0.01 0.02
C GLU A 108 10.40 -0.18 0.99
N ASP A 109 10.28 0.72 1.96
CA ASP A 109 9.21 0.65 2.96
C ASP A 109 7.85 0.96 2.35
N ARG A 110 7.78 1.82 1.32
CA ARG A 110 6.52 2.04 0.59
C ARG A 110 6.05 0.74 -0.06
N TRP A 111 6.95 0.00 -0.69
CA TRP A 111 6.62 -1.31 -1.25
C TRP A 111 6.23 -2.32 -0.18
N ALA A 112 6.90 -2.26 0.97
CA ALA A 112 6.55 -3.11 2.11
C ALA A 112 5.12 -2.85 2.59
N ILE A 113 4.72 -1.58 2.69
CA ILE A 113 3.36 -1.20 3.09
C ILE A 113 2.35 -1.75 2.09
N ILE A 114 2.63 -1.63 0.78
CA ILE A 114 1.75 -2.15 -0.26
C ILE A 114 1.60 -3.67 -0.13
N ALA A 115 2.69 -4.37 0.07
CA ALA A 115 2.66 -5.83 0.27
C ALA A 115 1.77 -6.20 1.47
N TYR A 116 1.89 -5.46 2.56
CA TYR A 116 1.07 -5.69 3.74
C TYR A 116 -0.43 -5.42 3.46
N VAL A 117 -0.74 -4.31 2.81
CA VAL A 117 -2.14 -3.98 2.44
C VAL A 117 -2.74 -5.09 1.59
N ARG A 118 -1.99 -5.60 0.60
CA ARG A 118 -2.46 -6.73 -0.23
C ARG A 118 -2.72 -7.98 0.62
N THR A 119 -1.88 -8.22 1.61
CA THR A 119 -2.08 -9.34 2.55
C THR A 119 -3.36 -9.16 3.37
N LEU A 120 -3.64 -7.95 3.84
CA LEU A 120 -4.90 -7.65 4.55
C LEU A 120 -6.10 -7.94 3.66
N GLN A 121 -6.06 -7.53 2.39
CA GLN A 121 -7.15 -7.75 1.45
C GLN A 121 -7.41 -9.24 1.23
N VAL A 122 -6.35 -10.02 1.03
CA VAL A 122 -6.46 -11.46 0.82
C VAL A 122 -7.01 -12.16 2.06
N ALA A 123 -6.53 -11.79 3.24
CA ALA A 123 -7.00 -12.39 4.49
C ALA A 123 -8.50 -12.13 4.71
N LYS A 124 -8.97 -10.92 4.41
CA LYS A 124 -10.39 -10.58 4.53
C LYS A 124 -11.25 -11.36 3.56
N ASP A 125 -10.81 -11.47 2.31
CA ASP A 125 -11.53 -12.23 1.29
C ASP A 125 -11.61 -13.71 1.66
N SER A 126 -10.53 -14.28 2.21
CA SER A 126 -10.51 -15.66 2.66
C SER A 126 -11.48 -15.91 3.81
N GLN A 127 -11.59 -14.98 4.75
CA GLN A 127 -12.57 -15.07 5.84
C GLN A 127 -14.00 -15.04 5.30
N ALA A 128 -14.26 -14.16 4.34
CA ALA A 128 -15.59 -14.05 3.73
C ALA A 128 -15.98 -15.35 3.02
N LYS A 129 -15.03 -15.99 2.33
CA LYS A 129 -15.28 -17.27 1.64
C LYS A 129 -15.48 -18.43 2.58
N ALA A 130 -14.87 -18.37 3.77
CA ALA A 130 -14.99 -19.43 4.77
C ALA A 130 -16.35 -19.42 5.50
N GLN A 131 -17.06 -18.31 5.40
CA GLN A 131 -18.40 -18.15 5.97
C GLN A 131 -19.48 -18.48 4.93
#